data_3dfcc06398cc1ff2fc50c8c03091d37d
#
_entry.id   3dfcc06398cc1ff2fc50c8c03091d37d
#
_cell.length_a   1.000
_cell.length_b   1.000
_cell.length_c   1.000
_cell.angle_alpha   90.00
_cell.angle_beta   90.00
_cell.angle_gamma   90.00
#
_symmetry.space_group_name_H-M   'P 1'
#
loop_
_entity.id
_entity.type
_entity.pdbx_description
1 polymer ?
#
loop_
_entity_poly.entity_id
_entity_poly.type
_entity_poly.pdbx_seq_one_letter_code
_entity_poly.pdbx_strand_id
1 'polypeptide(L)'
;FLASCSPGGGRNGKLPKSTGQPYEVVLEGDTDSIVTKILTEEVPALPQPEPLCRLIQVKKGKTHGSYLLVRTRIVVNIPAAEFSVGLSRNENASPQTVIRISARSPQQLREKLNPEKLRQLVDEAELEHLASIISTNPSKQNREMQQLVKKNFGISMNIPAEMQASKKAKNFIWISNNASSGMKNL
;
A
#
# COMPACT_ATOMS: atom_id res chain seq x y z
N PHE A 1 -5.42 20.84 39.42
CA PHE A 1 -4.63 19.71 38.88
C PHE A 1 -5.61 18.70 38.28
N LEU A 2 -5.78 18.73 36.97
CA LEU A 2 -6.49 17.69 36.23
C LEU A 2 -5.46 16.76 35.62
N ALA A 3 -5.30 15.57 36.15
CA ALA A 3 -4.51 14.52 35.58
C ALA A 3 -5.27 13.93 34.37
N SER A 4 -4.79 14.20 33.17
CA SER A 4 -5.21 13.51 31.96
C SER A 4 -4.62 12.10 31.99
N CYS A 5 -5.42 11.12 32.36
CA CYS A 5 -5.08 9.72 32.13
C CYS A 5 -5.27 9.38 30.66
N SER A 6 -4.20 9.39 29.89
CA SER A 6 -4.16 8.71 28.60
C SER A 6 -4.24 7.20 28.83
N PRO A 7 -5.18 6.46 28.24
CA PRO A 7 -5.18 5.01 28.26
C PRO A 7 -4.23 4.51 27.19
N GLY A 8 -2.92 4.75 27.38
CA GLY A 8 -1.85 4.20 26.59
C GLY A 8 -1.10 3.18 27.40
N GLY A 9 -1.60 1.96 27.44
CA GLY A 9 -0.84 0.83 27.98
C GLY A 9 0.44 0.67 27.17
N GLY A 10 1.57 1.10 27.72
CA GLY A 10 2.88 0.94 27.15
C GLY A 10 3.23 -0.52 27.01
N ARG A 11 2.92 -1.10 25.86
CA ARG A 11 3.60 -2.30 25.38
C ARG A 11 4.83 -1.82 24.63
N ASN A 12 6.01 -1.97 25.23
CA ASN A 12 7.32 -1.89 24.58
C ASN A 12 7.49 -3.05 23.55
N GLY A 13 6.51 -3.28 22.70
CA GLY A 13 6.52 -4.30 21.66
C GLY A 13 6.54 -3.64 20.31
N LYS A 14 7.51 -3.99 19.46
CA LYS A 14 7.46 -3.65 18.04
C LYS A 14 6.13 -4.14 17.48
N LEU A 15 5.46 -3.29 16.70
CA LEU A 15 4.28 -3.70 15.97
C LEU A 15 4.57 -4.94 15.10
N PRO A 16 3.62 -5.86 14.94
CA PRO A 16 3.79 -6.99 14.04
C PRO A 16 4.00 -6.49 12.60
N LYS A 17 4.59 -7.34 11.78
CA LYS A 17 4.69 -7.04 10.36
C LYS A 17 3.31 -6.99 9.73
N SER A 18 3.11 -6.03 8.83
CA SER A 18 1.90 -5.99 8.03
C SER A 18 1.78 -7.20 7.11
N THR A 19 0.55 -7.57 6.81
CA THR A 19 0.15 -8.72 5.97
C THR A 19 -0.51 -8.23 4.67
N GLY A 20 -0.98 -9.17 3.86
CA GLY A 20 -1.66 -8.91 2.59
C GLY A 20 -0.72 -8.91 1.40
N GLN A 21 -1.30 -9.11 0.21
CA GLN A 21 -0.59 -9.05 -1.07
C GLN A 21 -0.42 -7.58 -1.52
N PRO A 22 0.48 -7.30 -2.47
CA PRO A 22 0.51 -5.99 -3.11
C PRO A 22 -0.88 -5.60 -3.63
N TYR A 23 -1.28 -4.34 -3.41
CA TYR A 23 -2.59 -3.79 -3.77
C TYR A 23 -3.80 -4.52 -3.17
N GLU A 24 -3.60 -5.35 -2.15
CA GLU A 24 -4.69 -5.90 -1.34
C GLU A 24 -5.09 -4.87 -0.27
N VAL A 25 -6.33 -4.41 -0.35
CA VAL A 25 -6.87 -3.36 0.51
C VAL A 25 -8.05 -3.88 1.31
N VAL A 26 -8.01 -3.72 2.63
CA VAL A 26 -9.20 -3.91 3.47
C VAL A 26 -10.00 -2.61 3.45
N LEU A 27 -11.21 -2.68 2.88
CA LEU A 27 -12.15 -1.57 2.76
C LEU A 27 -13.31 -1.76 3.74
N GLU A 28 -13.39 -0.88 4.73
CA GLU A 28 -14.41 -0.90 5.75
C GLU A 28 -15.46 0.19 5.53
N GLY A 29 -16.75 -0.17 5.59
CA GLY A 29 -17.85 0.77 5.67
C GLY A 29 -18.31 1.40 4.35
N ASP A 30 -17.86 0.93 3.20
CA ASP A 30 -18.27 1.41 1.87
C ASP A 30 -19.59 0.79 1.43
N THR A 31 -20.69 1.14 2.10
CA THR A 31 -22.01 0.56 1.87
C THR A 31 -22.60 0.87 0.49
N ASP A 32 -22.22 2.01 -0.08
CA ASP A 32 -22.71 2.47 -1.39
C ASP A 32 -21.77 2.13 -2.55
N SER A 33 -20.73 1.36 -2.27
CA SER A 33 -19.72 0.92 -3.25
C SER A 33 -19.06 2.07 -4.03
N ILE A 34 -18.91 3.24 -3.40
CA ILE A 34 -18.30 4.42 -4.03
C ILE A 34 -16.80 4.24 -4.15
N VAL A 35 -16.16 3.91 -3.04
CA VAL A 35 -14.71 3.63 -2.98
C VAL A 35 -14.37 2.34 -3.73
N THR A 36 -15.24 1.34 -3.62
CA THR A 36 -15.12 0.09 -4.37
C THR A 36 -15.01 0.34 -5.87
N LYS A 37 -15.92 1.11 -6.46
CA LYS A 37 -15.90 1.42 -7.90
C LYS A 37 -14.62 2.13 -8.33
N ILE A 38 -14.11 3.05 -7.52
CA ILE A 38 -12.88 3.79 -7.82
C ILE A 38 -11.67 2.85 -7.86
N LEU A 39 -11.56 1.94 -6.90
CA LEU A 39 -10.37 1.09 -6.73
C LEU A 39 -10.41 -0.20 -7.55
N THR A 40 -11.59 -0.60 -8.03
CA THR A 40 -11.75 -1.75 -8.93
C THR A 40 -11.90 -1.35 -10.39
N GLU A 41 -11.74 -0.06 -10.72
CA GLU A 41 -11.65 0.36 -12.11
C GLU A 41 -10.43 -0.25 -12.78
N GLU A 42 -10.61 -0.66 -14.03
CA GLU A 42 -9.57 -1.31 -14.81
C GLU A 42 -8.39 -0.37 -15.08
N VAL A 43 -7.18 -0.90 -14.95
CA VAL A 43 -5.97 -0.16 -15.29
C VAL A 43 -5.86 -0.04 -16.81
N PRO A 44 -5.77 1.17 -17.36
CA PRO A 44 -5.68 1.38 -18.80
C PRO A 44 -4.44 0.72 -19.42
N ALA A 45 -4.57 0.29 -20.66
CA ALA A 45 -3.49 -0.24 -21.50
C ALA A 45 -2.89 -1.58 -21.06
N LEU A 46 -3.51 -2.30 -20.13
CA LEU A 46 -3.17 -3.69 -19.88
C LEU A 46 -3.76 -4.59 -20.97
N PRO A 47 -3.05 -5.68 -21.36
CA PRO A 47 -3.56 -6.63 -22.35
C PRO A 47 -4.85 -7.34 -21.93
N GLN A 48 -5.05 -7.49 -20.64
CA GLN A 48 -6.27 -7.99 -20.02
C GLN A 48 -6.78 -6.97 -19.01
N PRO A 49 -8.10 -6.76 -18.93
CA PRO A 49 -8.68 -5.87 -17.93
C PRO A 49 -8.39 -6.39 -16.51
N GLU A 50 -7.66 -5.60 -15.75
CA GLU A 50 -7.35 -5.92 -14.36
C GLU A 50 -7.65 -4.71 -13.47
N PRO A 51 -8.30 -4.91 -12.31
CA PRO A 51 -8.54 -3.84 -11.36
C PRO A 51 -7.24 -3.41 -10.68
N LEU A 52 -7.14 -2.13 -10.33
CA LEU A 52 -6.00 -1.60 -9.58
C LEU A 52 -5.81 -2.34 -8.26
N CYS A 53 -6.89 -2.57 -7.52
CA CYS A 53 -6.84 -3.17 -6.19
C CYS A 53 -7.70 -4.42 -6.07
N ARG A 54 -7.21 -5.35 -5.26
CA ARG A 54 -8.00 -6.46 -4.72
C ARG A 54 -8.61 -6.03 -3.37
N LEU A 55 -9.94 -5.94 -3.32
CA LEU A 55 -10.64 -5.46 -2.14
C LEU A 55 -11.16 -6.60 -1.25
N ILE A 56 -10.91 -6.47 0.06
CA ILE A 56 -11.58 -7.25 1.10
C ILE A 56 -12.57 -6.31 1.78
N GLN A 57 -13.85 -6.46 1.45
CA GLN A 57 -14.90 -5.60 1.98
C GLN A 57 -15.35 -6.04 3.37
N VAL A 58 -15.40 -5.10 4.31
CA VAL A 58 -15.80 -5.32 5.69
C VAL A 58 -16.87 -4.31 6.10
N LYS A 59 -17.88 -4.77 6.83
CA LYS A 59 -18.89 -3.88 7.38
C LYS A 59 -18.27 -2.94 8.42
N LYS A 60 -18.80 -1.72 8.54
CA LYS A 60 -18.35 -0.70 9.51
C LYS A 60 -18.26 -1.28 10.93
N GLY A 61 -17.12 -1.09 11.58
CA GLY A 61 -16.84 -1.58 12.94
C GLY A 61 -16.64 -3.09 13.05
N LYS A 62 -16.46 -3.80 11.94
CA LYS A 62 -16.28 -5.26 11.94
C LYS A 62 -14.87 -5.72 11.50
N THR A 63 -13.95 -4.79 11.32
CA THR A 63 -12.56 -5.15 11.04
C THR A 63 -11.90 -5.71 12.31
N HIS A 64 -11.45 -6.94 12.27
CA HIS A 64 -10.81 -7.64 13.39
C HIS A 64 -9.78 -8.66 12.90
N GLY A 65 -8.99 -9.20 13.82
CA GLY A 65 -8.03 -10.27 13.54
C GLY A 65 -6.98 -9.88 12.50
N SER A 66 -6.75 -10.74 11.53
CA SER A 66 -5.75 -10.55 10.47
C SER A 66 -6.04 -9.33 9.57
N TYR A 67 -7.30 -8.93 9.41
CA TYR A 67 -7.67 -7.76 8.62
C TYR A 67 -7.16 -6.44 9.21
N LEU A 68 -6.95 -6.38 10.53
CA LEU A 68 -6.31 -5.24 11.17
C LEU A 68 -4.83 -5.10 10.77
N LEU A 69 -4.18 -6.18 10.39
CA LEU A 69 -2.75 -6.24 10.09
C LEU A 69 -2.43 -6.00 8.60
N VAL A 70 -3.44 -5.91 7.73
CA VAL A 70 -3.23 -5.68 6.30
C VAL A 70 -2.54 -4.33 6.08
N ARG A 71 -1.59 -4.30 5.14
CA ARG A 71 -0.71 -3.14 4.89
C ARG A 71 -1.44 -1.87 4.51
N THR A 72 -2.54 -1.99 3.76
CA THR A 72 -3.35 -0.86 3.34
C THR A 72 -4.80 -1.06 3.76
N ARG A 73 -5.32 -0.12 4.55
CA ARG A 73 -6.70 -0.13 5.00
C ARG A 73 -7.38 1.18 4.65
N ILE A 74 -8.62 1.10 4.22
CA ILE A 74 -9.48 2.25 3.98
C ILE A 74 -10.72 2.13 4.85
N VAL A 75 -11.02 3.18 5.62
CA VAL A 75 -12.17 3.22 6.51
C VAL A 75 -13.08 4.37 6.08
N VAL A 76 -14.30 4.04 5.66
CA VAL A 76 -15.32 5.00 5.25
C VAL A 76 -16.28 5.26 6.41
N ASN A 77 -16.36 6.52 6.83
CA ASN A 77 -17.22 6.99 7.91
C ASN A 77 -18.37 7.84 7.36
N ILE A 78 -19.54 7.23 7.25
CA ILE A 78 -20.79 7.89 6.90
C ILE A 78 -21.85 7.43 7.91
N PRO A 79 -22.63 8.34 8.53
CA PRO A 79 -22.49 9.81 8.47
C PRO A 79 -21.34 10.34 9.35
N ALA A 80 -20.77 11.47 8.95
CA ALA A 80 -19.79 12.24 9.70
C ALA A 80 -20.15 13.74 9.66
N ALA A 81 -19.52 14.58 10.48
CA ALA A 81 -19.81 16.00 10.54
C ALA A 81 -19.48 16.74 9.24
N GLU A 82 -18.36 16.37 8.61
CA GLU A 82 -17.87 17.00 7.39
C GLU A 82 -17.06 16.02 6.51
N PHE A 83 -16.76 16.44 5.29
CA PHE A 83 -15.89 15.70 4.40
C PHE A 83 -14.43 15.87 4.80
N SER A 84 -13.75 14.75 4.97
CA SER A 84 -12.29 14.73 5.18
C SER A 84 -11.66 13.46 4.65
N VAL A 85 -10.38 13.56 4.27
CA VAL A 85 -9.51 12.42 3.97
C VAL A 85 -8.28 12.55 4.84
N GLY A 86 -8.08 11.59 5.73
CA GLY A 86 -6.97 11.55 6.66
C GLY A 86 -6.11 10.30 6.46
N LEU A 87 -4.83 10.42 6.79
CA LEU A 87 -3.86 9.33 6.74
C LEU A 87 -3.26 9.10 8.11
N SER A 88 -3.11 7.83 8.48
CA SER A 88 -2.32 7.42 9.64
C SER A 88 -1.41 6.26 9.28
N ARG A 89 -0.33 6.12 10.02
CA ARG A 89 0.71 5.12 9.80
C ARG A 89 0.84 4.20 11.00
N ASN A 90 1.06 2.90 10.72
CA ASN A 90 1.49 1.92 11.73
C ASN A 90 0.55 1.83 12.95
N GLU A 91 -0.76 1.71 12.73
CA GLU A 91 -1.72 1.60 13.82
C GLU A 91 -1.73 0.20 14.49
N ASN A 92 -1.76 -0.83 13.67
CA ASN A 92 -1.87 -2.22 14.14
C ASN A 92 -0.71 -3.10 13.64
N ALA A 93 -0.02 -2.69 12.58
CA ALA A 93 1.12 -3.39 12.00
C ALA A 93 2.12 -2.38 11.43
N SER A 94 3.32 -2.82 11.08
CA SER A 94 4.33 -1.95 10.47
C SER A 94 5.09 -2.69 9.36
N PRO A 95 5.21 -2.05 8.17
CA PRO A 95 4.63 -0.77 7.74
C PRO A 95 3.15 -0.90 7.39
N GLN A 96 2.33 0.04 7.79
CA GLN A 96 0.89 0.05 7.51
C GLN A 96 0.40 1.47 7.22
N THR A 97 -0.48 1.60 6.23
CA THR A 97 -1.20 2.84 5.92
C THR A 97 -2.69 2.64 6.17
N VAL A 98 -3.30 3.57 6.90
CA VAL A 98 -4.75 3.62 7.11
C VAL A 98 -5.28 4.94 6.57
N ILE A 99 -6.15 4.87 5.55
CA ILE A 99 -6.82 6.02 4.92
C ILE A 99 -8.22 6.10 5.51
N ARG A 100 -8.56 7.23 6.13
CA ARG A 100 -9.91 7.48 6.64
C ARG A 100 -10.61 8.50 5.78
N ILE A 101 -11.77 8.12 5.28
CA ILE A 101 -12.61 8.97 4.44
C ILE A 101 -13.91 9.21 5.21
N SER A 102 -14.21 10.47 5.48
CA SER A 102 -15.43 10.87 6.20
C SER A 102 -16.31 11.74 5.31
N ALA A 103 -17.63 11.54 5.39
CA ALA A 103 -18.61 12.38 4.67
C ALA A 103 -19.94 12.40 5.43
N ARG A 104 -20.73 13.48 5.23
CA ARG A 104 -22.09 13.58 5.80
C ARG A 104 -23.05 12.58 5.18
N SER A 105 -22.88 12.33 3.89
CA SER A 105 -23.73 11.44 3.12
C SER A 105 -22.96 10.79 1.96
N PRO A 106 -23.49 9.70 1.38
CA PRO A 106 -22.94 9.11 0.16
C PRO A 106 -22.89 10.09 -1.02
N GLN A 107 -23.85 10.99 -1.12
CA GLN A 107 -23.86 12.03 -2.16
C GLN A 107 -22.65 12.95 -2.00
N GLN A 108 -22.40 13.49 -0.80
CA GLN A 108 -21.23 14.33 -0.55
C GLN A 108 -19.92 13.58 -0.83
N LEU A 109 -19.86 12.29 -0.51
CA LEU A 109 -18.69 11.47 -0.82
C LEU A 109 -18.44 11.40 -2.33
N ARG A 110 -19.49 11.15 -3.16
CA ARG A 110 -19.36 11.13 -4.62
C ARG A 110 -18.91 12.47 -5.20
N GLU A 111 -19.43 13.57 -4.66
CA GLU A 111 -19.12 14.92 -5.14
C GLU A 111 -17.69 15.39 -4.78
N LYS A 112 -17.20 15.00 -3.59
CA LYS A 112 -15.94 15.55 -3.05
C LYS A 112 -14.74 14.62 -3.14
N LEU A 113 -14.95 13.31 -3.22
CA LEU A 113 -13.84 12.37 -3.30
C LEU A 113 -13.25 12.39 -4.72
N ASN A 114 -11.99 12.78 -4.82
CA ASN A 114 -11.25 12.72 -6.07
C ASN A 114 -10.73 11.29 -6.30
N PRO A 115 -11.19 10.59 -7.37
CA PRO A 115 -10.80 9.21 -7.65
C PRO A 115 -9.30 9.04 -7.89
N GLU A 116 -8.69 9.93 -8.67
CA GLU A 116 -7.27 9.87 -9.02
C GLU A 116 -6.39 10.05 -7.78
N LYS A 117 -6.76 11.01 -6.91
CA LYS A 117 -6.05 11.22 -5.67
C LYS A 117 -6.15 10.04 -4.72
N LEU A 118 -7.30 9.36 -4.68
CA LEU A 118 -7.44 8.15 -3.86
C LEU A 118 -6.56 7.01 -4.39
N ARG A 119 -6.52 6.79 -5.70
CA ARG A 119 -5.60 5.81 -6.31
C ARG A 119 -4.14 6.14 -6.02
N GLN A 120 -3.76 7.41 -6.19
CA GLN A 120 -2.41 7.87 -5.86
C GLN A 120 -2.04 7.59 -4.40
N LEU A 121 -2.94 7.80 -3.43
CA LEU A 121 -2.68 7.50 -2.03
C LEU A 121 -2.44 6.01 -1.78
N VAL A 122 -3.12 5.13 -2.51
CA VAL A 122 -2.90 3.68 -2.44
C VAL A 122 -1.56 3.31 -3.07
N ASP A 123 -1.22 3.88 -4.22
CA ASP A 123 0.08 3.68 -4.88
C ASP A 123 1.24 4.13 -3.98
N GLU A 124 1.13 5.31 -3.38
CA GLU A 124 2.13 5.83 -2.44
C GLU A 124 2.30 4.89 -1.23
N ALA A 125 1.20 4.35 -0.69
CA ALA A 125 1.24 3.40 0.41
C ALA A 125 1.97 2.10 0.03
N GLU A 126 1.74 1.57 -1.16
CA GLU A 126 2.43 0.38 -1.66
C GLU A 126 3.92 0.66 -1.92
N LEU A 127 4.26 1.80 -2.51
CA LEU A 127 5.65 2.21 -2.74
C LEU A 127 6.41 2.40 -1.43
N GLU A 128 5.81 3.06 -0.42
CA GLU A 128 6.38 3.19 0.92
C GLU A 128 6.62 1.83 1.57
N HIS A 129 5.65 0.91 1.42
CA HIS A 129 5.79 -0.45 1.94
C HIS A 129 6.98 -1.16 1.29
N LEU A 130 7.08 -1.15 -0.04
CA LEU A 130 8.20 -1.74 -0.78
C LEU A 130 9.54 -1.11 -0.40
N ALA A 131 9.60 0.23 -0.35
CA ALA A 131 10.79 0.95 0.07
C ALA A 131 11.24 0.56 1.48
N SER A 132 10.33 0.39 2.43
CA SER A 132 10.64 -0.01 3.80
C SER A 132 11.23 -1.43 3.88
N ILE A 133 10.75 -2.35 3.06
CA ILE A 133 11.28 -3.73 3.02
C ILE A 133 12.71 -3.74 2.48
N ILE A 134 12.98 -2.94 1.46
CA ILE A 134 14.28 -2.92 0.77
C ILE A 134 15.30 -2.06 1.53
N SER A 135 14.90 -0.87 1.99
CA SER A 135 15.81 0.13 2.58
C SER A 135 16.22 -0.17 4.01
N THR A 136 15.37 -0.81 4.79
CA THR A 136 15.63 -1.08 6.22
C THR A 136 16.63 -2.21 6.48
N ASN A 137 16.93 -3.02 5.47
CA ASN A 137 17.87 -4.13 5.61
C ASN A 137 18.85 -4.19 4.44
N PRO A 138 20.12 -3.74 4.62
CA PRO A 138 21.14 -3.81 3.59
C PRO A 138 21.40 -5.21 3.01
N SER A 139 21.16 -6.27 3.81
CA SER A 139 21.28 -7.66 3.33
C SER A 139 20.19 -8.06 2.34
N LYS A 140 19.11 -7.28 2.25
CA LYS A 140 18.03 -7.47 1.29
C LYS A 140 18.23 -6.70 -0.02
N GLN A 141 19.40 -6.08 -0.20
CA GLN A 141 19.73 -5.31 -1.40
C GLN A 141 20.83 -6.00 -2.21
N ASN A 142 20.68 -6.01 -3.50
CA ASN A 142 21.71 -6.44 -4.44
C ASN A 142 22.58 -5.23 -4.85
N ARG A 143 23.64 -4.96 -4.07
CA ARG A 143 24.55 -3.83 -4.31
C ARG A 143 25.31 -3.95 -5.62
N GLU A 144 25.68 -5.15 -6.02
CA GLU A 144 26.37 -5.39 -7.29
C GLU A 144 25.49 -4.96 -8.47
N MET A 145 24.24 -5.39 -8.48
CA MET A 145 23.29 -5.03 -9.51
C MET A 145 22.95 -3.52 -9.50
N GLN A 146 22.86 -2.91 -8.33
CA GLN A 146 22.70 -1.44 -8.19
C GLN A 146 23.87 -0.69 -8.84
N GLN A 147 25.11 -1.13 -8.60
CA GLN A 147 26.30 -0.54 -9.21
C GLN A 147 26.32 -0.75 -10.73
N LEU A 148 25.91 -1.92 -11.20
CA LEU A 148 25.80 -2.24 -12.62
C LEU A 148 24.82 -1.27 -13.33
N VAL A 149 23.65 -1.07 -12.77
CA VAL A 149 22.63 -0.14 -13.30
C VAL A 149 23.15 1.30 -13.27
N LYS A 150 23.72 1.74 -12.15
CA LYS A 150 24.27 3.08 -12.01
C LYS A 150 25.38 3.35 -13.03
N LYS A 151 26.31 2.41 -13.21
CA LYS A 151 27.44 2.54 -14.15
C LYS A 151 26.98 2.63 -15.60
N ASN A 152 25.94 1.86 -15.99
CA ASN A 152 25.55 1.78 -17.40
C ASN A 152 24.49 2.79 -17.80
N PHE A 153 23.64 3.22 -16.86
CA PHE A 153 22.46 4.06 -17.16
C PHE A 153 22.41 5.35 -16.34
N GLY A 154 23.33 5.55 -15.37
CA GLY A 154 23.33 6.73 -14.51
C GLY A 154 22.20 6.74 -13.46
N ILE A 155 21.41 5.66 -13.35
CA ILE A 155 20.24 5.57 -12.47
C ILE A 155 20.64 4.94 -11.15
N SER A 156 20.20 5.53 -10.05
CA SER A 156 20.31 4.94 -8.71
C SER A 156 18.95 4.40 -8.30
N MET A 157 18.87 3.09 -7.99
CA MET A 157 17.64 2.43 -7.57
C MET A 157 17.93 1.34 -6.53
N ASN A 158 16.95 1.04 -5.69
CA ASN A 158 17.03 -0.07 -4.76
C ASN A 158 16.64 -1.38 -5.48
N ILE A 159 17.56 -2.33 -5.52
CA ILE A 159 17.34 -3.62 -6.16
C ILE A 159 17.32 -4.70 -5.06
N PRO A 160 16.25 -5.51 -4.97
CA PRO A 160 16.17 -6.59 -4.00
C PRO A 160 17.30 -7.62 -4.15
N ALA A 161 17.78 -8.19 -3.05
CA ALA A 161 18.85 -9.18 -3.06
C ALA A 161 18.53 -10.44 -3.87
N GLU A 162 17.24 -10.75 -4.01
CA GLU A 162 16.77 -11.90 -4.81
C GLU A 162 16.94 -11.70 -6.33
N MET A 163 17.10 -10.47 -6.79
CA MET A 163 17.28 -10.10 -8.19
C MET A 163 18.74 -10.32 -8.62
N GLN A 164 19.09 -11.58 -8.92
CA GLN A 164 20.48 -12.00 -9.15
C GLN A 164 20.83 -12.23 -10.62
N ALA A 165 19.84 -12.52 -11.46
CA ALA A 165 20.06 -12.75 -12.87
C ALA A 165 19.92 -11.44 -13.66
N SER A 166 20.77 -11.24 -14.67
CA SER A 166 20.65 -10.11 -15.57
C SER A 166 21.04 -10.45 -16.99
N LYS A 167 20.39 -9.78 -17.96
CA LYS A 167 20.80 -9.71 -19.36
C LYS A 167 20.97 -8.26 -19.75
N LYS A 168 22.09 -7.91 -20.38
CA LYS A 168 22.44 -6.57 -20.77
C LYS A 168 22.56 -6.44 -22.29
N ALA A 169 22.02 -5.36 -22.84
CA ALA A 169 22.26 -4.89 -24.20
C ALA A 169 22.69 -3.41 -24.17
N LYS A 170 22.90 -2.79 -25.33
CA LYS A 170 23.43 -1.43 -25.44
C LYS A 170 22.62 -0.39 -24.63
N ASN A 171 21.29 -0.43 -24.73
CA ASN A 171 20.37 0.52 -24.08
C ASN A 171 19.32 -0.18 -23.20
N PHE A 172 19.63 -1.38 -22.74
CA PHE A 172 18.68 -2.20 -22.03
C PHE A 172 19.39 -3.09 -21.02
N ILE A 173 18.80 -3.25 -19.86
CA ILE A 173 19.13 -4.28 -18.88
C ILE A 173 17.84 -4.91 -18.37
N TRP A 174 17.81 -6.23 -18.35
CA TRP A 174 16.76 -7.01 -17.73
C TRP A 174 17.34 -7.69 -16.49
N ILE A 175 16.64 -7.57 -15.38
CA ILE A 175 17.06 -8.12 -14.08
C ILE A 175 15.92 -8.98 -13.55
N SER A 176 16.22 -10.17 -13.03
CA SER A 176 15.21 -11.05 -12.46
C SER A 176 15.73 -11.86 -11.28
N ASN A 177 14.79 -12.45 -10.53
CA ASN A 177 15.10 -13.44 -9.51
C ASN A 177 15.31 -14.85 -10.11
N ASN A 178 15.11 -15.03 -11.42
CA ASN A 178 15.24 -16.28 -12.14
C ASN A 178 14.49 -17.48 -11.53
N ALA A 179 13.38 -17.21 -10.84
CA ALA A 179 12.58 -18.24 -10.21
C ALA A 179 11.74 -19.02 -11.23
N SER A 180 11.61 -20.32 -11.05
CA SER A 180 10.79 -21.19 -11.91
C SER A 180 9.30 -20.93 -11.76
N SER A 181 8.88 -20.40 -10.61
CA SER A 181 7.52 -19.95 -10.34
C SER A 181 7.55 -18.60 -9.61
N GLY A 182 6.62 -17.70 -9.93
CA GLY A 182 6.62 -16.35 -9.35
C GLY A 182 7.82 -15.49 -9.74
N MET A 183 8.26 -15.61 -11.02
CA MET A 183 9.36 -14.81 -11.55
C MET A 183 9.04 -13.32 -11.43
N LYS A 184 9.97 -12.57 -10.84
CA LYS A 184 9.93 -11.11 -10.76
C LYS A 184 10.96 -10.53 -11.72
N ASN A 185 10.61 -9.48 -12.42
CA ASN A 185 11.48 -8.79 -13.38
C ASN A 185 11.52 -7.29 -13.09
N LEU A 186 12.62 -6.67 -13.47
CA LEU A 186 12.87 -5.23 -13.51
C LEU A 186 13.42 -4.83 -14.88
#